data_b16d79f2cec4802d10bc77948c03f3fe
#
_entry.id   b16d79f2cec4802d10bc77948c03f3fe
#
_cell.length_a   1.000
_cell.length_b   1.000
_cell.length_c   1.000
_cell.angle_alpha   90.00
_cell.angle_beta   90.00
_cell.angle_gamma   90.00
#
_symmetry.space_group_name_H-M   'P 1'
#
loop_
_entity.id
_entity.type
_entity.pdbx_description
1 polymer ?
#
loop_
_entity_poly.entity_id
_entity_poly.type
_entity_poly.pdbx_seq_one_letter_code
_entity_poly.pdbx_strand_id
1 'polypeptide(L)'
;EVYDSHVYCLSRTNQKIFKYDTNGVFQNTIQVNDWYDCFHIQNDSTIYLFSDYSNNQLYNYVVYNPITKEIINRLDKFKKNQGFSFEYSPFHCLDSNLLVSEQYEHTIFSLTSQEKKPLYSFIFNTSDQIPPFIYTDREKTYHFLQGKETLRRIKGLYISQGTLNIVYSIFYKNSGIKDFISKIDTATKEVKTIKLGDDFFPEYPFLYSAFCVYQDQIISYIPALLALNVDKQYGLNQFT
;
A
#
# COMPACT_ATOMS: atom_id res chain seq x y z
N GLU A 1 -5.06 -9.67 -5.56
CA GLU A 1 -3.66 -10.05 -5.81
C GLU A 1 -3.60 -11.13 -6.89
N VAL A 2 -2.52 -11.15 -7.68
CA VAL A 2 -2.25 -12.20 -8.67
C VAL A 2 -1.04 -12.99 -8.21
N TYR A 3 -1.19 -14.31 -8.13
CA TYR A 3 -0.11 -15.23 -7.76
C TYR A 3 -0.29 -16.54 -8.54
N ASP A 4 0.80 -17.09 -9.11
CA ASP A 4 0.85 -18.35 -9.85
C ASP A 4 -0.33 -18.50 -10.85
N SER A 5 -0.48 -17.53 -11.75
CA SER A 5 -1.53 -17.50 -12.77
C SER A 5 -2.97 -17.59 -12.22
N HIS A 6 -3.20 -17.16 -10.98
CA HIS A 6 -4.52 -17.09 -10.39
C HIS A 6 -4.77 -15.70 -9.79
N VAL A 7 -6.04 -15.31 -9.77
CA VAL A 7 -6.52 -14.07 -9.14
C VAL A 7 -7.12 -14.40 -7.79
N TYR A 8 -6.67 -13.70 -6.76
CA TYR A 8 -7.15 -13.88 -5.40
C TYR A 8 -7.84 -12.60 -4.92
N CYS A 9 -9.03 -12.76 -4.34
CA CYS A 9 -9.88 -11.67 -3.88
C CYS A 9 -10.26 -11.88 -2.41
N LEU A 10 -9.89 -10.95 -1.54
CA LEU A 10 -10.30 -10.98 -0.13
C LEU A 10 -11.71 -10.44 0.02
N SER A 11 -12.57 -11.24 0.64
CA SER A 11 -13.87 -10.79 1.14
C SER A 11 -13.81 -10.65 2.66
N ARG A 12 -13.76 -9.41 3.12
CA ARG A 12 -13.75 -9.09 4.56
C ARG A 12 -14.99 -9.65 5.26
N THR A 13 -16.17 -9.40 4.70
CA THR A 13 -17.45 -9.83 5.28
C THR A 13 -17.55 -11.34 5.44
N ASN A 14 -17.03 -12.09 4.48
CA ASN A 14 -17.06 -13.55 4.50
C ASN A 14 -15.82 -14.15 5.18
N GLN A 15 -14.83 -13.34 5.54
CA GLN A 15 -13.55 -13.78 6.10
C GLN A 15 -12.87 -14.87 5.25
N LYS A 16 -12.85 -14.65 3.92
CA LYS A 16 -12.36 -15.60 2.93
C LYS A 16 -11.57 -14.93 1.86
N ILE A 17 -10.58 -15.64 1.33
CA ILE A 17 -9.92 -15.33 0.09
C ILE A 17 -10.47 -16.26 -0.98
N PHE A 18 -11.05 -15.71 -2.04
CA PHE A 18 -11.55 -16.45 -3.19
C PHE A 18 -10.43 -16.56 -4.22
N LYS A 19 -10.25 -17.74 -4.77
CA LYS A 19 -9.29 -18.04 -5.84
C LYS A 19 -10.02 -18.24 -7.16
N TYR A 20 -9.57 -17.56 -8.19
CA TYR A 20 -10.06 -17.66 -9.58
C TYR A 20 -8.88 -17.94 -10.51
N ASP A 21 -9.13 -18.59 -11.65
CA ASP A 21 -8.16 -18.60 -12.73
C ASP A 21 -8.13 -17.27 -13.50
N THR A 22 -7.24 -17.15 -14.48
CA THR A 22 -7.10 -15.92 -15.30
C THR A 22 -8.31 -15.65 -16.20
N ASN A 23 -9.19 -16.62 -16.40
CA ASN A 23 -10.45 -16.47 -17.15
C ASN A 23 -11.62 -16.04 -16.23
N GLY A 24 -11.36 -15.86 -14.93
CA GLY A 24 -12.37 -15.51 -13.94
C GLY A 24 -13.19 -16.69 -13.43
N VAL A 25 -12.79 -17.93 -13.73
CA VAL A 25 -13.50 -19.12 -13.25
C VAL A 25 -13.10 -19.40 -11.80
N PHE A 26 -14.09 -19.47 -10.93
CA PHE A 26 -13.91 -19.79 -9.52
C PHE A 26 -13.26 -21.17 -9.34
N GLN A 27 -12.22 -21.22 -8.50
CA GLN A 27 -11.48 -22.44 -8.20
C GLN A 27 -11.77 -22.96 -6.79
N ASN A 28 -11.46 -22.16 -5.79
CA ASN A 28 -11.69 -22.52 -4.39
C ASN A 28 -11.72 -21.28 -3.46
N THR A 29 -11.85 -21.55 -2.16
CA THR A 29 -11.74 -20.53 -1.10
C THR A 29 -10.72 -20.92 -0.05
N ILE A 30 -10.02 -19.91 0.49
CA ILE A 30 -9.18 -20.03 1.68
C ILE A 30 -9.91 -19.32 2.82
N GLN A 31 -10.22 -20.05 3.89
CA GLN A 31 -10.85 -19.48 5.08
C GLN A 31 -9.79 -18.82 5.95
N VAL A 32 -9.97 -17.56 6.36
CA VAL A 32 -8.99 -16.81 7.17
C VAL A 32 -9.46 -16.54 8.61
N ASN A 33 -10.73 -16.83 8.91
CA ASN A 33 -11.35 -16.86 10.26
C ASN A 33 -11.22 -15.57 11.08
N ASP A 34 -10.95 -14.43 10.45
CA ASP A 34 -10.86 -13.14 11.12
C ASP A 34 -10.95 -11.98 10.12
N TRP A 35 -10.95 -10.74 10.63
CA TRP A 35 -11.00 -9.53 9.84
C TRP A 35 -9.60 -9.08 9.44
N TYR A 36 -9.36 -9.03 8.12
CA TYR A 36 -8.14 -8.50 7.54
C TYR A 36 -8.46 -7.49 6.45
N ASP A 37 -7.62 -6.49 6.33
CA ASP A 37 -7.79 -5.40 5.37
C ASP A 37 -7.18 -5.74 4.02
N CYS A 38 -6.06 -6.45 4.03
CA CYS A 38 -5.40 -6.96 2.84
C CYS A 38 -4.55 -8.21 3.15
N PHE A 39 -3.97 -8.78 2.12
CA PHE A 39 -3.12 -9.96 2.22
C PHE A 39 -2.03 -9.93 1.16
N HIS A 40 -1.02 -10.78 1.34
CA HIS A 40 0.02 -11.09 0.37
C HIS A 40 0.31 -12.58 0.38
N ILE A 41 0.34 -13.19 -0.82
CA ILE A 41 0.67 -14.61 -1.00
C ILE A 41 2.16 -14.72 -1.32
N GLN A 42 2.92 -15.26 -0.37
CA GLN A 42 4.34 -15.50 -0.55
C GLN A 42 4.60 -16.79 -1.33
N ASN A 43 3.83 -17.84 -1.00
CA ASN A 43 3.83 -19.15 -1.65
C ASN A 43 2.58 -19.93 -1.23
N ASP A 44 2.42 -21.16 -1.73
CA ASP A 44 1.25 -22.00 -1.47
C ASP A 44 1.01 -22.32 0.00
N SER A 45 2.03 -22.25 0.84
CA SER A 45 1.96 -22.55 2.28
C SER A 45 2.05 -21.31 3.18
N THR A 46 2.19 -20.11 2.62
CA THR A 46 2.42 -18.91 3.41
C THR A 46 1.69 -17.71 2.84
N ILE A 47 0.72 -17.23 3.60
CA ILE A 47 -0.03 -15.99 3.33
C ILE A 47 0.22 -15.03 4.49
N TYR A 48 0.58 -13.79 4.17
CA TYR A 48 0.61 -12.69 5.12
C TYR A 48 -0.73 -11.98 5.08
N LEU A 49 -1.36 -11.84 6.23
CA LEU A 49 -2.63 -11.16 6.43
C LEU A 49 -2.37 -9.90 7.24
N PHE A 50 -2.94 -8.79 6.82
CA PHE A 50 -2.78 -7.50 7.49
C PHE A 50 -4.11 -6.96 7.95
N SER A 51 -4.13 -6.40 9.16
CA SER A 51 -5.22 -5.60 9.68
C SER A 51 -4.69 -4.33 10.32
N ASP A 52 -5.30 -3.21 9.97
CA ASP A 52 -4.83 -1.89 10.42
C ASP A 52 -5.24 -1.60 11.88
N TYR A 53 -6.38 -2.08 12.36
CA TYR A 53 -6.87 -1.66 13.67
C TYR A 53 -7.64 -2.69 14.50
N SER A 54 -8.14 -3.75 13.93
CA SER A 54 -8.99 -4.67 14.68
C SER A 54 -9.04 -6.06 14.07
N ASN A 55 -8.50 -7.01 14.77
CA ASN A 55 -8.77 -8.42 14.59
C ASN A 55 -8.72 -9.12 15.95
N ASN A 56 -9.27 -10.35 16.03
CA ASN A 56 -9.25 -11.12 17.26
C ASN A 56 -7.83 -11.57 17.65
N GLN A 57 -6.89 -11.53 16.72
CA GLN A 57 -5.49 -11.89 16.96
C GLN A 57 -4.70 -10.77 17.64
N LEU A 58 -5.21 -9.54 17.65
CA LEU A 58 -4.57 -8.36 18.25
C LEU A 58 -3.20 -8.00 17.66
N TYR A 59 -2.95 -8.36 16.40
CA TYR A 59 -1.71 -8.11 15.69
C TYR A 59 -1.95 -7.55 14.30
N ASN A 60 -1.08 -6.64 13.86
CA ASN A 60 -1.16 -6.06 12.53
C ASN A 60 -0.89 -7.10 11.44
N TYR A 61 0.08 -7.96 11.64
CA TYR A 61 0.43 -9.00 10.68
C TYR A 61 0.23 -10.39 11.27
N VAL A 62 -0.44 -11.23 10.51
CA VAL A 62 -0.62 -12.65 10.82
C VAL A 62 -0.06 -13.46 9.66
N VAL A 63 0.84 -14.38 9.96
CA VAL A 63 1.38 -15.35 9.00
C VAL A 63 0.54 -16.62 9.09
N TYR A 64 -0.08 -16.98 7.99
CA TYR A 64 -1.07 -18.04 7.92
C TYR A 64 -0.68 -19.11 6.90
N ASN A 65 -0.84 -20.38 7.28
CA ASN A 65 -0.70 -21.50 6.36
C ASN A 65 -2.08 -21.94 5.85
N PRO A 66 -2.40 -21.74 4.56
CA PRO A 66 -3.69 -22.09 4.01
C PRO A 66 -3.90 -23.60 3.85
N ILE A 67 -2.83 -24.40 3.84
CA ILE A 67 -2.89 -25.87 3.70
C ILE A 67 -3.28 -26.50 5.05
N THR A 68 -2.53 -26.18 6.12
CA THR A 68 -2.82 -26.70 7.47
C THR A 68 -3.93 -25.92 8.16
N LYS A 69 -4.30 -24.75 7.66
CA LYS A 69 -5.26 -23.79 8.24
C LYS A 69 -4.83 -23.26 9.60
N GLU A 70 -3.53 -23.13 9.82
CA GLU A 70 -2.96 -22.71 11.09
C GLU A 70 -2.27 -21.35 10.97
N ILE A 71 -2.28 -20.61 12.06
CA ILE A 71 -1.47 -19.41 12.20
C ILE A 71 -0.05 -19.83 12.54
N ILE A 72 0.89 -19.51 11.65
CA ILE A 72 2.32 -19.77 11.84
C ILE A 72 2.90 -18.79 12.86
N ASN A 73 2.57 -17.49 12.72
CA ASN A 73 3.10 -16.45 13.58
C ASN A 73 2.20 -15.21 13.60
N ARG A 74 2.43 -14.34 14.58
CA ARG A 74 1.77 -13.04 14.76
C ARG A 74 2.83 -12.00 15.02
N LEU A 75 2.83 -10.95 14.22
CA LEU A 75 3.86 -9.92 14.25
C LEU A 75 3.21 -8.55 14.45
N ASP A 76 3.88 -7.68 15.18
CA ASP A 76 3.51 -6.31 15.41
C ASP A 76 2.15 -6.14 16.12
N LYS A 77 2.19 -6.25 17.43
CA LYS A 77 0.98 -6.11 18.27
C LYS A 77 0.37 -4.72 18.10
N PHE A 78 -0.95 -4.65 17.96
CA PHE A 78 -1.68 -3.39 17.86
C PHE A 78 -1.25 -2.38 18.93
N LYS A 79 -0.93 -1.19 18.50
CA LYS A 79 -0.90 -0.01 19.37
C LYS A 79 -2.35 0.33 19.68
N LYS A 80 -2.75 0.33 20.93
CA LYS A 80 -4.15 0.56 21.37
C LYS A 80 -4.76 1.80 20.70
N ASN A 81 -6.02 1.67 20.26
CA ASN A 81 -6.86 2.73 19.73
C ASN A 81 -6.43 3.38 18.41
N GLN A 82 -5.98 2.59 17.45
CA GLN A 82 -5.82 3.08 16.09
C GLN A 82 -7.20 3.45 15.53
N GLY A 83 -7.56 4.71 15.62
CA GLY A 83 -8.89 5.23 15.24
C GLY A 83 -9.06 5.50 13.75
N PHE A 84 -8.07 5.17 12.90
CA PHE A 84 -8.11 5.39 11.46
C PHE A 84 -7.78 4.10 10.73
N SER A 85 -8.78 3.51 10.11
CA SER A 85 -8.58 2.54 9.06
C SER A 85 -8.47 3.27 7.73
N PHE A 86 -7.43 3.01 6.99
CA PHE A 86 -7.31 3.46 5.62
C PHE A 86 -7.20 2.24 4.71
N GLU A 87 -7.97 2.27 3.64
CA GLU A 87 -7.91 1.23 2.61
C GLU A 87 -6.59 1.32 1.83
N TYR A 88 -5.56 0.64 2.29
CA TYR A 88 -4.31 0.51 1.57
C TYR A 88 -3.64 -0.83 1.88
N SER A 89 -2.82 -1.31 0.96
CA SER A 89 -1.94 -2.44 1.21
C SER A 89 -0.59 -1.92 1.70
N PRO A 90 -0.09 -2.38 2.85
CA PRO A 90 1.25 -2.04 3.31
C PRO A 90 2.34 -2.85 2.59
N PHE A 91 1.96 -3.87 1.84
CA PHE A 91 2.88 -4.82 1.22
C PHE A 91 3.51 -4.28 -0.06
N HIS A 92 4.82 -4.44 -0.17
CA HIS A 92 5.61 -4.15 -1.35
C HIS A 92 6.53 -5.32 -1.64
N CYS A 93 6.62 -5.72 -2.89
CA CYS A 93 7.57 -6.74 -3.32
C CYS A 93 8.76 -6.07 -4.00
N LEU A 94 9.95 -6.33 -3.49
CA LEU A 94 11.19 -5.86 -4.08
C LEU A 94 12.10 -7.08 -4.30
N ASP A 95 12.28 -7.47 -5.56
CA ASP A 95 12.86 -8.76 -5.92
C ASP A 95 12.11 -9.91 -5.23
N SER A 96 12.79 -10.71 -4.44
CA SER A 96 12.19 -11.80 -3.64
C SER A 96 11.81 -11.39 -2.21
N ASN A 97 12.05 -10.12 -1.84
CA ASN A 97 11.83 -9.66 -0.48
C ASN A 97 10.45 -9.05 -0.32
N LEU A 98 9.73 -9.48 0.70
CA LEU A 98 8.50 -8.83 1.14
C LEU A 98 8.85 -7.67 2.07
N LEU A 99 8.46 -6.48 1.67
CA LEU A 99 8.64 -5.26 2.43
C LEU A 99 7.28 -4.72 2.87
N VAL A 100 7.28 -4.01 3.98
CA VAL A 100 6.06 -3.33 4.46
C VAL A 100 6.36 -1.89 4.85
N SER A 101 5.40 -1.02 4.55
CA SER A 101 5.39 0.36 5.01
C SER A 101 4.09 0.65 5.73
N GLU A 102 4.18 1.30 6.86
CA GLU A 102 3.01 1.69 7.64
C GLU A 102 2.64 3.14 7.37
N GLN A 103 1.41 3.47 7.66
CA GLN A 103 0.93 4.82 7.53
C GLN A 103 1.67 5.73 8.52
N TYR A 104 2.05 6.93 8.06
CA TYR A 104 2.85 7.90 8.80
C TYR A 104 4.24 7.45 9.21
N GLU A 105 4.69 6.25 8.84
CA GLU A 105 6.03 5.77 9.13
C GLU A 105 6.99 6.15 8.00
N HIS A 106 8.17 6.64 8.40
CA HIS A 106 9.26 6.97 7.48
C HIS A 106 10.20 5.78 7.24
N THR A 107 9.83 4.63 7.78
CA THR A 107 10.63 3.41 7.74
C THR A 107 9.92 2.34 6.93
N ILE A 108 10.66 1.70 6.06
CA ILE A 108 10.26 0.48 5.38
C ILE A 108 10.90 -0.68 6.11
N PHE A 109 10.09 -1.68 6.40
CA PHE A 109 10.52 -2.87 7.11
C PHE A 109 10.58 -4.05 6.15
N SER A 110 11.54 -4.92 6.35
CA SER A 110 11.54 -6.27 5.81
C SER A 110 10.60 -7.12 6.66
N LEU A 111 9.73 -7.90 6.00
CA LEU A 111 8.80 -8.81 6.65
C LEU A 111 9.12 -10.25 6.27
N THR A 112 9.34 -11.08 7.28
CA THR A 112 9.49 -12.52 7.14
C THR A 112 8.44 -13.24 7.99
N SER A 113 8.35 -14.56 7.88
CA SER A 113 7.46 -15.35 8.75
C SER A 113 7.83 -15.31 10.22
N GLN A 114 9.02 -14.83 10.56
CA GLN A 114 9.54 -14.81 11.93
C GLN A 114 9.55 -13.42 12.56
N GLU A 115 9.75 -12.37 11.74
CA GLU A 115 10.01 -11.03 12.25
C GLU A 115 9.71 -9.92 11.26
N LYS A 116 9.54 -8.71 11.78
CA LYS A 116 9.53 -7.44 11.06
C LYS A 116 10.75 -6.62 11.49
N LYS A 117 11.66 -6.33 10.56
CA LYS A 117 12.89 -5.56 10.83
C LYS A 117 12.97 -4.28 10.00
N PRO A 118 13.44 -3.15 10.56
CA PRO A 118 13.68 -1.94 9.78
C PRO A 118 14.76 -2.21 8.72
N LEU A 119 14.50 -1.80 7.48
CA LEU A 119 15.42 -1.97 6.36
C LEU A 119 15.88 -0.62 5.80
N TYR A 120 14.94 0.29 5.51
CA TYR A 120 15.23 1.62 5.01
C TYR A 120 14.52 2.66 5.86
N SER A 121 15.22 3.74 6.19
CA SER A 121 14.62 4.92 6.80
C SER A 121 14.83 6.12 5.90
N PHE A 122 13.78 6.88 5.65
CA PHE A 122 13.81 8.04 4.78
C PHE A 122 13.59 9.31 5.59
N ILE A 123 14.32 10.35 5.22
CA ILE A 123 14.08 11.69 5.74
C ILE A 123 13.31 12.43 4.66
N PHE A 124 12.03 12.63 4.86
CA PHE A 124 11.23 13.50 4.03
C PHE A 124 11.39 14.93 4.53
N ASN A 125 11.47 15.87 3.60
CA ASN A 125 11.53 17.30 3.92
C ASN A 125 10.14 17.80 4.37
N THR A 126 9.60 17.15 5.38
CA THR A 126 8.36 17.52 6.05
C THR A 126 8.71 18.04 7.43
N SER A 127 8.09 19.12 7.85
CA SER A 127 8.49 19.91 9.02
C SER A 127 8.39 19.17 10.34
N ASP A 128 7.76 17.99 10.39
CA ASP A 128 7.31 17.48 11.68
C ASP A 128 7.49 15.99 11.90
N GLN A 129 8.03 15.67 13.07
CA GLN A 129 7.96 14.32 13.60
C GLN A 129 6.50 13.97 13.89
N ILE A 130 6.12 12.77 13.50
CA ILE A 130 4.77 12.27 13.77
C ILE A 130 4.63 11.98 15.27
N PRO A 131 3.71 12.66 15.95
CA PRO A 131 3.57 12.48 17.38
C PRO A 131 2.94 11.13 17.72
N PRO A 132 3.29 10.54 18.88
CA PRO A 132 2.77 9.23 19.28
C PRO A 132 1.22 9.16 19.35
N PHE A 133 0.54 10.26 19.58
CA PHE A 133 -0.92 10.29 19.67
C PHE A 133 -1.62 10.05 18.33
N ILE A 134 -0.88 10.08 17.20
CA ILE A 134 -1.48 9.86 15.88
C ILE A 134 -2.16 8.49 15.78
N TYR A 135 -1.71 7.55 16.56
CA TYR A 135 -2.26 6.19 16.61
C TYR A 135 -3.28 5.98 17.74
N THR A 136 -3.44 6.95 18.64
CA THR A 136 -4.21 6.74 19.88
C THR A 136 -5.34 7.74 20.11
N ASP A 137 -5.32 8.88 19.43
CA ASP A 137 -6.28 9.97 19.62
C ASP A 137 -6.71 10.54 18.27
N ARG A 138 -7.91 10.16 17.84
CA ARG A 138 -8.46 10.55 16.54
C ARG A 138 -8.65 12.06 16.40
N GLU A 139 -9.11 12.72 17.42
CA GLU A 139 -9.39 14.15 17.37
C GLU A 139 -8.11 14.97 17.28
N LYS A 140 -7.14 14.68 18.14
CA LYS A 140 -5.82 15.30 18.07
C LYS A 140 -5.11 15.00 16.75
N THR A 141 -5.24 13.78 16.24
CA THR A 141 -4.69 13.42 14.92
C THR A 141 -5.29 14.26 13.81
N TYR A 142 -6.60 14.42 13.80
CA TYR A 142 -7.29 15.24 12.80
C TYR A 142 -6.78 16.69 12.84
N HIS A 143 -6.71 17.28 14.04
CA HIS A 143 -6.19 18.64 14.22
C HIS A 143 -4.72 18.78 13.85
N PHE A 144 -3.90 17.80 14.19
CA PHE A 144 -2.49 17.78 13.81
C PHE A 144 -2.33 17.75 12.28
N LEU A 145 -3.04 16.86 11.61
CA LEU A 145 -2.96 16.72 10.15
C LEU A 145 -3.46 17.97 9.41
N GLN A 146 -4.44 18.68 9.96
CA GLN A 146 -4.90 19.95 9.38
C GLN A 146 -3.88 21.08 9.49
N GLY A 147 -2.96 20.99 10.43
CA GLY A 147 -1.99 22.05 10.73
C GLY A 147 -0.67 21.97 9.98
N LYS A 148 -0.31 20.81 9.40
CA LYS A 148 1.07 20.50 9.04
C LYS A 148 1.21 19.69 7.75
N GLU A 149 2.39 19.77 7.15
CA GLU A 149 2.76 18.91 6.04
C GLU A 149 3.36 17.63 6.58
N THR A 150 2.70 16.51 6.35
CA THR A 150 3.14 15.21 6.89
C THR A 150 3.16 14.14 5.82
N LEU A 151 4.16 13.27 5.88
CA LEU A 151 4.13 12.02 5.12
C LEU A 151 2.88 11.23 5.56
N ARG A 152 2.05 10.87 4.61
CA ARG A 152 0.87 10.06 4.87
C ARG A 152 1.15 8.58 4.74
N ARG A 153 1.75 8.18 3.63
CA ARG A 153 2.11 6.78 3.37
C ARG A 153 3.07 6.66 2.20
N ILE A 154 3.79 5.56 2.18
CA ILE A 154 4.49 5.06 1.01
C ILE A 154 3.52 4.14 0.26
N LYS A 155 3.27 4.42 -1.00
CA LYS A 155 2.30 3.69 -1.85
C LYS A 155 2.94 2.58 -2.64
N GLY A 156 4.19 2.72 -2.99
CA GLY A 156 4.91 1.77 -3.83
C GLY A 156 6.42 1.92 -3.75
N LEU A 157 7.08 0.80 -3.94
CA LEU A 157 8.52 0.64 -4.00
C LEU A 157 8.87 -0.27 -5.17
N TYR A 158 9.82 0.14 -6.00
CA TYR A 158 10.36 -0.71 -7.05
C TYR A 158 11.76 -0.30 -7.48
N ILE A 159 12.55 -1.23 -7.95
CA ILE A 159 13.85 -0.96 -8.57
C ILE A 159 13.69 -1.07 -10.09
N SER A 160 14.19 -0.09 -10.80
CA SER A 160 14.32 -0.10 -12.25
C SER A 160 15.66 0.48 -12.65
N GLN A 161 16.43 -0.26 -13.44
CA GLN A 161 17.72 0.17 -13.99
C GLN A 161 18.69 0.74 -12.93
N GLY A 162 18.80 0.10 -11.77
CA GLY A 162 19.66 0.55 -10.68
C GLY A 162 19.13 1.74 -9.87
N THR A 163 17.90 2.15 -10.13
CA THR A 163 17.24 3.26 -9.44
C THR A 163 16.14 2.71 -8.53
N LEU A 164 16.19 3.03 -7.24
CA LEU A 164 15.09 2.78 -6.31
C LEU A 164 14.06 3.91 -6.46
N ASN A 165 12.85 3.52 -6.81
CA ASN A 165 11.73 4.43 -6.96
C ASN A 165 10.78 4.27 -5.78
N ILE A 166 10.42 5.38 -5.15
CA ILE A 166 9.50 5.43 -4.01
C ILE A 166 8.33 6.31 -4.38
N VAL A 167 7.13 5.75 -4.41
CA VAL A 167 5.88 6.49 -4.60
C VAL A 167 5.26 6.72 -3.23
N TYR A 168 4.98 7.97 -2.90
CA TYR A 168 4.44 8.33 -1.58
C TYR A 168 3.48 9.51 -1.65
N SER A 169 2.69 9.67 -0.58
CA SER A 169 1.74 10.77 -0.43
C SER A 169 2.13 11.65 0.74
N ILE A 170 2.04 12.96 0.52
CA ILE A 170 2.16 13.98 1.56
C ILE A 170 0.81 14.68 1.73
N PHE A 171 0.40 14.90 2.96
CA PHE A 171 -0.74 15.74 3.28
C PHE A 171 -0.29 17.18 3.45
N TYR A 172 -0.92 18.09 2.73
CA TYR A 172 -0.69 19.53 2.79
C TYR A 172 -1.90 20.23 3.41
N LYS A 173 -1.67 21.12 4.33
CA LYS A 173 -2.70 21.86 5.07
C LYS A 173 -3.82 22.47 4.20
N ASN A 174 -3.44 23.09 3.09
CA ASN A 174 -4.37 23.90 2.27
C ASN A 174 -4.72 23.27 0.94
N SER A 175 -4.05 22.20 0.54
CA SER A 175 -4.21 21.59 -0.78
C SER A 175 -4.45 20.08 -0.75
N GLY A 176 -4.67 19.51 0.44
CA GLY A 176 -4.98 18.10 0.60
C GLY A 176 -3.80 17.18 0.35
N ILE A 177 -4.08 16.00 -0.17
CA ILE A 177 -3.06 14.97 -0.40
C ILE A 177 -2.47 15.16 -1.78
N LYS A 178 -1.14 15.13 -1.84
CA LYS A 178 -0.38 15.12 -3.10
C LYS A 178 0.55 13.93 -3.14
N ASP A 179 0.70 13.38 -4.32
CA ASP A 179 1.54 12.22 -4.57
C ASP A 179 2.86 12.65 -5.21
N PHE A 180 3.91 11.92 -4.86
CA PHE A 180 5.27 12.15 -5.32
C PHE A 180 5.92 10.83 -5.71
N ILE A 181 6.90 10.93 -6.61
CA ILE A 181 7.85 9.85 -6.86
C ILE A 181 9.26 10.38 -6.61
N SER A 182 10.01 9.71 -5.73
CA SER A 182 11.44 9.95 -5.56
C SER A 182 12.22 8.83 -6.21
N LYS A 183 13.14 9.21 -7.09
CA LYS A 183 14.10 8.33 -7.75
C LYS A 183 15.43 8.47 -7.05
N ILE A 184 15.95 7.38 -6.54
CA ILE A 184 17.21 7.31 -5.80
C ILE A 184 18.16 6.43 -6.58
N ASP A 185 19.21 7.02 -7.12
CA ASP A 185 20.31 6.25 -7.71
C ASP A 185 20.98 5.42 -6.62
N THR A 186 21.01 4.09 -6.78
CA THR A 186 21.52 3.20 -5.73
C THR A 186 23.03 3.26 -5.56
N ALA A 187 23.77 3.72 -6.58
CA ALA A 187 25.22 3.88 -6.55
C ALA A 187 25.64 5.24 -6.00
N THR A 188 25.10 6.33 -6.57
CA THR A 188 25.50 7.70 -6.20
C THR A 188 24.75 8.25 -5.00
N LYS A 189 23.59 7.66 -4.65
CA LYS A 189 22.65 8.15 -3.65
C LYS A 189 21.99 9.49 -4.01
N GLU A 190 22.13 9.93 -5.22
CA GLU A 190 21.41 11.11 -5.70
C GLU A 190 19.90 10.87 -5.68
N VAL A 191 19.15 11.88 -5.25
CA VAL A 191 17.70 11.83 -5.13
C VAL A 191 17.07 12.87 -6.06
N LYS A 192 16.18 12.43 -6.93
CA LYS A 192 15.33 13.32 -7.75
C LYS A 192 13.87 13.07 -7.39
N THR A 193 13.19 14.10 -6.91
CA THR A 193 11.76 14.03 -6.58
C THR A 193 10.92 14.74 -7.63
N ILE A 194 9.84 14.11 -8.03
CA ILE A 194 8.86 14.61 -9.00
C ILE A 194 7.50 14.55 -8.32
N LYS A 195 6.76 15.65 -8.34
CA LYS A 195 5.37 15.67 -7.93
C LYS A 195 4.52 15.02 -9.04
N LEU A 196 3.67 14.09 -8.66
CA LEU A 196 2.73 13.47 -9.59
C LEU A 196 1.49 14.37 -9.77
N GLY A 197 0.85 14.26 -10.91
CA GLY A 197 -0.30 15.08 -11.24
C GLY A 197 0.04 16.16 -12.25
N ASP A 198 -0.30 17.41 -11.97
CA ASP A 198 -0.20 18.53 -12.92
C ASP A 198 1.17 18.68 -13.58
N ASP A 199 2.25 18.31 -12.85
CA ASP A 199 3.62 18.41 -13.32
C ASP A 199 4.07 17.22 -14.16
N PHE A 200 3.41 16.05 -14.00
CA PHE A 200 3.81 14.82 -14.68
C PHE A 200 2.90 14.48 -15.86
N PHE A 201 1.61 14.76 -15.72
CA PHE A 201 0.60 14.60 -16.74
C PHE A 201 -0.28 15.85 -16.80
N PRO A 202 0.22 16.98 -17.32
CA PRO A 202 -0.53 18.22 -17.35
C PRO A 202 -1.86 18.10 -18.11
N GLU A 203 -1.92 17.17 -19.08
CA GLU A 203 -3.10 16.90 -19.89
C GLU A 203 -4.09 15.92 -19.20
N TYR A 204 -3.66 15.24 -18.12
CA TYR A 204 -4.43 14.21 -17.46
C TYR A 204 -4.37 14.33 -15.92
N PRO A 205 -4.92 15.41 -15.36
CA PRO A 205 -4.80 15.70 -13.90
C PRO A 205 -5.49 14.68 -12.99
N PHE A 206 -6.14 13.69 -13.55
CA PHE A 206 -6.92 12.64 -12.84
C PHE A 206 -6.18 11.30 -12.68
N LEU A 207 -4.97 11.13 -13.21
CA LEU A 207 -4.18 9.90 -13.06
C LEU A 207 -3.54 9.78 -11.66
N TYR A 208 -4.26 10.16 -10.61
CA TYR A 208 -3.69 10.34 -9.28
C TYR A 208 -3.73 9.14 -8.36
N SER A 209 -4.50 8.11 -8.63
CA SER A 209 -5.01 7.40 -7.46
C SER A 209 -4.53 5.99 -7.21
N ALA A 210 -3.93 5.28 -8.15
CA ALA A 210 -3.40 3.97 -7.83
C ALA A 210 -2.24 3.62 -8.76
N PHE A 211 -1.09 3.38 -8.17
CA PHE A 211 0.06 2.91 -8.91
C PHE A 211 0.35 1.47 -8.52
N CYS A 212 0.39 0.62 -9.52
CA CYS A 212 1.00 -0.67 -9.48
C CYS A 212 2.16 -0.64 -10.46
N VAL A 213 3.26 -1.30 -10.14
CA VAL A 213 4.38 -1.46 -11.06
C VAL A 213 4.42 -2.90 -11.52
N TYR A 214 4.43 -3.10 -12.82
CA TYR A 214 4.57 -4.41 -13.43
C TYR A 214 5.54 -4.31 -14.62
N GLN A 215 6.61 -5.10 -14.61
CA GLN A 215 7.63 -5.12 -15.67
C GLN A 215 8.14 -3.73 -16.08
N ASP A 216 8.58 -2.95 -15.08
CA ASP A 216 9.07 -1.57 -15.24
C ASP A 216 8.05 -0.54 -15.75
N GLN A 217 6.79 -0.92 -15.87
CA GLN A 217 5.69 -0.05 -16.24
C GLN A 217 4.89 0.39 -15.02
N ILE A 218 4.60 1.67 -14.94
CA ILE A 218 3.67 2.21 -13.94
C ILE A 218 2.26 2.00 -14.48
N ILE A 219 1.48 1.19 -13.77
CA ILE A 219 0.08 0.95 -14.11
C ILE A 219 -0.78 1.81 -13.18
N SER A 220 -1.56 2.69 -13.76
CA SER A 220 -2.60 3.46 -13.06
C SER A 220 -3.98 3.04 -13.55
N TYR A 221 -4.97 3.13 -12.70
CA TYR A 221 -6.36 2.95 -13.12
C TYR A 221 -7.15 4.25 -12.94
N ILE A 222 -8.10 4.47 -13.84
CA ILE A 222 -9.07 5.55 -13.71
C ILE A 222 -10.39 4.90 -13.29
N PRO A 223 -11.01 5.31 -12.17
CA PRO A 223 -12.33 4.84 -11.82
C PRO A 223 -13.33 5.09 -12.98
N ALA A 224 -14.16 4.12 -13.30
CA ALA A 224 -15.06 4.18 -14.47
C ALA A 224 -15.91 5.46 -14.51
N LEU A 225 -16.39 5.93 -13.36
CA LEU A 225 -17.17 7.17 -13.27
C LEU A 225 -16.33 8.40 -13.65
N LEU A 226 -15.06 8.41 -13.30
CA LEU A 226 -14.13 9.47 -13.67
C LEU A 226 -13.78 9.38 -15.15
N ALA A 227 -13.56 8.18 -15.67
CA ALA A 227 -13.30 7.91 -17.08
C ALA A 227 -14.44 8.41 -17.98
N LEU A 228 -15.70 8.18 -17.59
CA LEU A 228 -16.87 8.69 -18.31
C LEU A 228 -16.95 10.23 -18.33
N ASN A 229 -16.55 10.88 -17.25
CA ASN A 229 -16.51 12.34 -17.19
C ASN A 229 -15.36 12.92 -18.02
N VAL A 230 -14.24 12.23 -18.05
CA VAL A 230 -13.06 12.59 -18.84
C VAL A 230 -13.33 12.40 -20.33
N ASP A 231 -14.00 11.30 -20.72
CA ASP A 231 -14.37 11.08 -22.12
C ASP A 231 -15.25 12.21 -22.65
N LYS A 232 -16.20 12.70 -21.86
CA LYS A 232 -17.03 13.85 -22.20
C LYS A 232 -16.26 15.16 -22.33
N GLN A 233 -15.19 15.33 -21.56
CA GLN A 233 -14.43 16.57 -21.51
C GLN A 233 -13.24 16.59 -22.48
N TYR A 234 -12.61 15.44 -22.75
CA TYR A 234 -11.35 15.33 -23.48
C TYR A 234 -11.36 14.36 -24.67
N GLY A 235 -12.46 13.64 -24.90
CA GLY A 235 -12.62 12.73 -26.03
C GLY A 235 -11.67 11.56 -26.02
N LEU A 236 -11.84 10.61 -25.09
CA LEU A 236 -10.98 9.42 -24.93
C LEU A 236 -10.95 8.46 -26.14
N ASN A 237 -11.72 8.71 -27.21
CA ASN A 237 -11.67 7.94 -28.47
C ASN A 237 -10.28 7.89 -29.14
N GLN A 238 -9.24 8.45 -28.51
CA GLN A 238 -7.85 8.40 -28.97
C GLN A 238 -7.03 7.28 -28.29
N PHE A 239 -7.64 6.49 -27.38
CA PHE A 239 -6.93 5.46 -26.60
C PHE A 239 -7.30 4.02 -26.99
N THR A 240 -7.81 3.77 -28.17
CA THR A 240 -7.99 2.41 -28.74
C THR A 240 -6.82 2.01 -29.63
#